data_a5e16646b75acdf8350e1e4cc36f160c
#
_entry.id   a5e16646b75acdf8350e1e4cc36f160c
#
_cell.length_a   1.000
_cell.length_b   1.000
_cell.length_c   1.000
_cell.angle_alpha   90.00
_cell.angle_beta   90.00
_cell.angle_gamma   90.00
#
_symmetry.space_group_name_H-M   'P 1'
#
loop_
_entity.id
_entity.type
_entity.pdbx_description
1 polymer ?
#
loop_
_entity_poly.entity_id
_entity_poly.type
_entity_poly.pdbx_seq_one_letter_code
_entity_poly.pdbx_strand_id
1 'polypeptide(L)'
;NDIVVDDIASIIFSVTQDINAVFPAEAARNMGLNDTALLCFNEIPVVGSIEKCIRILIHANTNKKQNELKHIYLKEAARLRPDLAKQPEN
;
A
#
# COMPACT_ATOMS: atom_id res chain seq x y z
N ASN A 1 0.98 -9.47 -9.01
CA ASN A 1 0.75 -8.59 -10.17
C ASN A 1 1.92 -8.56 -11.18
N ASP A 2 2.98 -9.32 -10.92
CA ASP A 2 4.12 -9.44 -11.83
C ASP A 2 4.78 -8.09 -12.18
N ILE A 3 4.87 -7.21 -11.20
CA ILE A 3 5.50 -5.90 -11.36
C ILE A 3 6.95 -6.00 -10.87
N VAL A 4 7.90 -5.57 -11.70
CA VAL A 4 9.31 -5.51 -11.31
C VAL A 4 9.64 -4.14 -10.75
N VAL A 5 10.68 -4.06 -9.93
CA VAL A 5 11.06 -2.84 -9.21
C VAL A 5 11.29 -1.67 -10.17
N ASP A 6 11.92 -1.91 -11.31
CA ASP A 6 12.24 -0.85 -12.28
C ASP A 6 10.99 -0.21 -12.89
N ASP A 7 9.85 -0.89 -12.84
CA ASP A 7 8.58 -0.36 -13.36
C ASP A 7 7.80 0.42 -12.31
N ILE A 8 8.26 0.48 -11.08
CA ILE A 8 7.60 1.22 -10.01
C ILE A 8 8.05 2.67 -10.05
N ALA A 9 7.11 3.58 -10.36
CA ALA A 9 7.40 5.00 -10.44
C ALA A 9 7.42 5.65 -9.07
N SER A 10 6.47 5.32 -8.19
CA SER A 10 6.38 5.88 -6.86
C SER A 10 5.56 5.00 -5.94
N ILE A 11 5.80 5.13 -4.63
CA ILE A 11 5.04 4.44 -3.59
C ILE A 11 4.65 5.46 -2.54
N ILE A 12 3.38 5.45 -2.15
CA ILE A 12 2.86 6.26 -1.05
C ILE A 12 2.42 5.32 0.06
N PHE A 13 2.93 5.56 1.26
CA PHE A 13 2.52 4.86 2.46
C PHE A 13 1.62 5.76 3.28
N SER A 14 0.53 5.20 3.78
CA SER A 14 -0.35 5.89 4.71
C SER A 14 -0.50 5.02 5.95
N VAL A 15 -0.28 5.59 7.12
CA VAL A 15 -0.29 4.84 8.38
C VAL A 15 -1.24 5.51 9.36
N THR A 16 -1.89 4.70 10.19
CA THR A 16 -2.68 5.22 11.31
C THR A 16 -1.74 5.74 12.39
N GLN A 17 -2.23 6.66 13.23
CA GLN A 17 -1.40 7.34 14.22
C GLN A 17 -0.87 6.41 15.31
N ASP A 18 -1.50 5.26 15.51
CA ASP A 18 -1.08 4.27 16.50
C ASP A 18 0.05 3.36 16.00
N ILE A 19 0.51 3.55 14.75
CA ILE A 19 1.70 2.89 14.25
C ILE A 19 2.89 3.81 14.49
N ASN A 20 3.77 3.41 15.40
CA ASN A 20 4.94 4.20 15.78
C ASN A 20 6.24 3.45 15.58
N ALA A 21 6.22 2.38 14.79
CA ALA A 21 7.41 1.61 14.46
C ALA A 21 8.20 2.32 13.34
N VAL A 22 9.20 1.63 12.81
CA VAL A 22 10.04 2.15 11.71
C VAL A 22 9.17 2.63 10.54
N PHE A 23 9.54 3.78 9.97
CA PHE A 23 8.81 4.31 8.82
C PHE A 23 8.80 3.30 7.67
N PRO A 24 7.61 3.04 7.08
CA PRO A 24 7.52 2.09 5.96
C PRO A 24 8.44 2.43 4.79
N ALA A 25 8.67 3.71 4.52
CA ALA A 25 9.57 4.14 3.46
C ALA A 25 11.00 3.65 3.69
N GLU A 26 11.46 3.67 4.94
CA GLU A 26 12.78 3.16 5.29
C GLU A 26 12.87 1.65 5.05
N ALA A 27 11.82 0.92 5.42
CA ALA A 27 11.76 -0.51 5.17
C ALA A 27 11.80 -0.81 3.66
N ALA A 28 11.10 -0.01 2.85
CA ALA A 28 11.11 -0.18 1.41
C ALA A 28 12.51 0.03 0.82
N ARG A 29 13.23 1.05 1.28
CA ARG A 29 14.61 1.27 0.85
C ARG A 29 15.52 0.10 1.22
N ASN A 30 15.32 -0.45 2.40
CA ASN A 30 16.09 -1.62 2.85
C ASN A 30 15.80 -2.86 2.02
N MET A 31 14.67 -2.90 1.33
CA MET A 31 14.31 -3.98 0.41
C MET A 31 14.83 -3.75 -1.01
N GLY A 32 15.58 -2.68 -1.25
CA GLY A 32 16.17 -2.41 -2.56
C GLY A 32 15.43 -1.39 -3.41
N LEU A 33 14.42 -0.71 -2.89
CA LEU A 33 13.66 0.31 -3.61
C LEU A 33 14.34 1.68 -3.50
N ASN A 34 15.61 1.75 -3.91
CA ASN A 34 16.46 2.93 -3.67
C ASN A 34 16.20 4.07 -4.65
N ASP A 35 15.78 3.76 -5.87
CA ASP A 35 15.55 4.75 -6.92
C ASP A 35 14.08 5.12 -7.05
N THR A 36 13.22 4.56 -6.21
CA THR A 36 11.79 4.83 -6.23
C THR A 36 11.44 6.01 -5.33
N ALA A 37 10.63 6.92 -5.83
CA ALA A 37 10.12 8.02 -5.01
C ALA A 37 9.18 7.48 -3.94
N LEU A 38 9.41 7.83 -2.67
CA LEU A 38 8.67 7.31 -1.52
C LEU A 38 8.12 8.48 -0.69
N LEU A 39 6.86 8.38 -0.30
CA LEU A 39 6.22 9.32 0.63
C LEU A 39 5.48 8.54 1.71
N CYS A 40 5.42 9.12 2.90
CA CYS A 40 4.69 8.53 4.02
C CYS A 40 3.82 9.59 4.69
N PHE A 41 2.55 9.27 4.90
CA PHE A 41 1.56 10.16 5.51
C PHE A 41 0.89 9.48 6.69
N ASN A 42 0.33 10.30 7.59
CA ASN A 42 -0.58 9.82 8.62
C ASN A 42 -2.02 9.85 8.09
N GLU A 43 -2.80 8.80 8.45
CA GLU A 43 -4.23 8.79 8.19
C GLU A 43 -4.93 9.80 9.09
N ILE A 44 -6.01 10.38 8.58
CA ILE A 44 -6.87 11.26 9.39
C ILE A 44 -7.54 10.42 10.47
N PRO A 45 -7.40 10.77 11.76
CA PRO A 45 -7.98 9.98 12.85
C PRO A 45 -9.48 10.25 13.00
N VAL A 46 -10.29 9.45 12.31
CA VAL A 46 -11.75 9.54 12.39
C VAL A 46 -12.25 8.49 13.37
N VAL A 47 -13.18 8.88 14.25
CA VAL A 47 -13.79 7.96 15.21
C VAL A 47 -14.44 6.80 14.46
N GLY A 48 -14.12 5.57 14.89
CA GLY A 48 -14.66 4.35 14.26
C GLY A 48 -13.87 3.89 13.04
N SER A 49 -12.83 4.60 12.64
CA SER A 49 -11.98 4.15 11.54
C SER A 49 -11.07 3.00 12.00
N ILE A 50 -10.45 2.33 11.02
CA ILE A 50 -9.56 1.21 11.30
C ILE A 50 -8.31 1.69 12.02
N GLU A 51 -7.89 0.93 13.04
CA GLU A 51 -6.68 1.17 13.80
C GLU A 51 -5.55 0.27 13.32
N LYS A 52 -4.31 0.66 13.64
CA LYS A 52 -3.09 -0.12 13.36
C LYS A 52 -3.05 -0.59 11.90
N CYS A 53 -3.31 0.33 11.00
CA CYS A 53 -3.40 0.02 9.57
C CYS A 53 -2.32 0.75 8.78
N ILE A 54 -1.75 0.03 7.82
CA ILE A 54 -0.82 0.60 6.83
C ILE A 54 -1.47 0.40 5.46
N ARG A 55 -1.55 1.48 4.69
CA ARG A 55 -1.97 1.40 3.28
C ARG A 55 -0.80 1.76 2.39
N ILE A 56 -0.67 1.03 1.29
CA ILE A 56 0.41 1.22 0.33
C ILE A 56 -0.21 1.43 -1.03
N LEU A 57 0.07 2.58 -1.63
CA LEU A 57 -0.36 2.89 -2.99
C LEU A 57 0.87 2.89 -3.89
N ILE A 58 0.87 2.04 -4.88
CA ILE A 58 1.99 1.89 -5.80
C ILE A 58 1.58 2.36 -7.18
N HIS A 59 2.34 3.31 -7.74
CA HIS A 59 2.19 3.72 -9.14
C HIS A 59 3.25 2.99 -9.96
N ALA A 60 2.81 2.18 -10.90
CA ALA A 60 3.70 1.35 -11.70
C ALA A 60 3.37 1.44 -13.18
N ASN A 61 4.40 1.33 -14.00
CA ASN A 61 4.24 1.22 -15.44
C ASN A 61 3.90 -0.22 -15.79
N THR A 62 2.75 -0.44 -16.42
CA THR A 62 2.29 -1.78 -16.75
C THR A 62 1.37 -1.74 -17.96
N ASN A 63 1.28 -2.86 -18.67
CA ASN A 63 0.34 -3.03 -19.76
C ASN A 63 -1.03 -3.55 -19.28
N LYS A 64 -1.17 -3.84 -17.99
CA LYS A 64 -2.43 -4.32 -17.42
C LYS A 64 -3.42 -3.19 -17.28
N LYS A 65 -4.69 -3.51 -17.47
CA LYS A 65 -5.79 -2.59 -17.19
C LYS A 65 -6.10 -2.56 -15.70
N GLN A 66 -6.82 -1.53 -15.26
CA GLN A 66 -7.17 -1.38 -13.85
C GLN A 66 -7.87 -2.60 -13.28
N ASN A 67 -8.78 -3.21 -14.02
CA ASN A 67 -9.52 -4.37 -13.55
C ASN A 67 -8.70 -5.67 -13.55
N GLU A 68 -7.51 -5.65 -14.13
CA GLU A 68 -6.59 -6.79 -14.11
C GLU A 68 -5.63 -6.74 -12.91
N LEU A 69 -5.59 -5.62 -12.21
CA LEU A 69 -4.74 -5.47 -11.04
C LEU A 69 -5.44 -6.00 -9.80
N LYS A 70 -4.70 -6.71 -8.97
CA LYS A 70 -5.20 -7.25 -7.71
C LYS A 70 -4.79 -6.33 -6.58
N HIS A 71 -5.77 -5.87 -5.82
CA HIS A 71 -5.57 -5.02 -4.66
C HIS A 71 -5.74 -5.86 -3.41
N ILE A 72 -4.69 -5.96 -2.61
CA ILE A 72 -4.64 -6.86 -1.47
C ILE A 72 -5.06 -6.13 -0.20
N TYR A 73 -6.06 -6.68 0.48
CA TYR A 73 -6.57 -6.17 1.76
C TYR A 73 -6.56 -7.29 2.77
N LEU A 74 -5.64 -7.20 3.74
CA LEU A 74 -5.42 -8.25 4.73
C LEU A 74 -6.20 -7.97 6.01
N LYS A 75 -6.74 -9.03 6.63
CA LYS A 75 -7.41 -8.97 7.93
C LYS A 75 -8.48 -7.87 7.96
N GLU A 76 -8.45 -7.00 8.96
CA GLU A 76 -9.43 -5.93 9.11
C GLU A 76 -9.38 -4.89 7.99
N ALA A 77 -8.27 -4.79 7.27
CA ALA A 77 -8.17 -3.87 6.14
C ALA A 77 -9.18 -4.17 5.03
N ALA A 78 -9.72 -5.39 4.98
CA ALA A 78 -10.77 -5.74 4.02
C ALA A 78 -12.01 -4.85 4.17
N ARG A 79 -12.22 -4.23 5.32
CA ARG A 79 -13.34 -3.33 5.58
C ARG A 79 -13.24 -2.01 4.81
N LEU A 80 -12.05 -1.64 4.34
CA LEU A 80 -11.82 -0.38 3.62
C LEU A 80 -12.43 -0.41 2.21
N ARG A 81 -12.29 -1.53 1.54
CA ARG A 81 -12.83 -1.71 0.19
C ARG A 81 -13.36 -3.14 0.04
N PRO A 82 -14.55 -3.44 0.60
CA PRO A 82 -15.10 -4.80 0.53
C PRO A 82 -15.28 -5.31 -0.90
N ASP A 83 -15.52 -4.41 -1.84
CA ASP A 83 -15.65 -4.72 -3.26
C ASP A 83 -14.35 -5.27 -3.85
N LEU A 84 -13.20 -4.69 -3.47
CA LEU A 84 -11.88 -5.11 -3.95
C LEU A 84 -11.32 -6.27 -3.13
N ALA A 85 -11.64 -6.35 -1.84
CA ALA A 85 -11.14 -7.39 -0.95
C ALA A 85 -11.66 -8.79 -1.32
N LYS A 86 -12.70 -8.89 -2.15
CA LYS A 86 -13.22 -10.15 -2.64
C LYS A 86 -12.36 -10.80 -3.71
N GLN A 87 -11.38 -10.08 -4.24
CA GLN A 87 -10.47 -10.62 -5.25
C GLN A 87 -9.55 -11.66 -4.62
N PRO A 88 -9.20 -12.74 -5.35
CA PRO A 88 -8.28 -13.73 -4.81
C PRO A 88 -6.92 -13.12 -4.49
N GLU A 89 -6.36 -13.53 -3.35
CA GLU A 89 -5.00 -13.15 -2.96
C GLU A 89 -4.03 -14.11 -3.64
N ASN A 90 -3.38 -13.69 -4.68
CA ASN A 90 -2.37 -14.54 -5.33
C ASN A 90 -1.11 -13.76 -5.67
#